data_5ae4e19eba4c0fdc7f64c7b821fe3e74
#
_entry.id   5ae4e19eba4c0fdc7f64c7b821fe3e74
#
_cell.length_a   1.000
_cell.length_b   1.000
_cell.length_c   1.000
_cell.angle_alpha   90.00
_cell.angle_beta   90.00
_cell.angle_gamma   90.00
#
_symmetry.space_group_name_H-M   'P 1'
#
loop_
_entity.id
_entity.type
_entity.pdbx_description
1 polymer ?
#
loop_
_entity_poly.entity_id
_entity_poly.type
_entity_poly.pdbx_seq_one_letter_code
_entity_poly.pdbx_strand_id
1 'polypeptide(L)'
;MCIRDSGVMIPVNSIEKAPSAELRPGQKDSDSLPEYALLDQVLAMYIEHAHGRADLLADGFDEATVDTVMRLVDRAEWKRRQYPLGPKVTALAFGRDRRLPVTNAFRE
;
A
#
# COMPACT_ATOMS: atom_id res chain seq x y z
N MET A 1 20.24 4.14 -2.76
CA MET A 1 20.95 4.99 -1.77
C MET A 1 19.91 5.59 -0.85
N CYS A 2 19.80 5.04 0.36
CA CYS A 2 18.80 5.50 1.32
C CYS A 2 19.24 6.83 1.92
N ILE A 3 18.36 7.83 1.93
CA ILE A 3 18.56 9.13 2.61
C ILE A 3 18.97 8.94 4.08
N ARG A 4 18.65 7.78 4.63
CA ARG A 4 19.04 7.34 5.98
C ARG A 4 20.56 7.25 6.21
N ASP A 5 21.34 7.03 5.15
CA ASP A 5 22.79 6.82 5.24
C ASP A 5 23.60 8.13 5.16
N SER A 6 22.94 9.27 4.90
CA SER A 6 23.58 10.57 4.68
C SER A 6 23.64 11.45 5.93
N GLY A 7 23.52 10.89 7.13
CA GLY A 7 23.44 11.64 8.38
C GLY A 7 22.02 12.11 8.70
N VAL A 8 21.85 12.83 9.82
CA VAL A 8 20.53 13.25 10.34
C VAL A 8 19.95 14.39 9.50
N MET A 9 19.56 14.08 8.25
CA MET A 9 18.88 15.05 7.37
C MET A 9 17.37 15.10 7.61
N ILE A 10 16.78 14.01 8.14
CA ILE A 10 15.36 13.96 8.45
C ILE A 10 15.21 13.97 9.97
N PRO A 11 14.43 14.90 10.54
CA PRO A 11 14.16 14.92 11.99
C PRO A 11 13.60 13.59 12.47
N VAL A 12 14.08 13.11 13.64
CA VAL A 12 13.65 11.84 14.24
C VAL A 12 12.13 11.78 14.41
N ASN A 13 11.51 12.88 14.83
CA ASN A 13 10.05 12.96 14.96
C ASN A 13 9.31 12.69 13.65
N SER A 14 9.88 13.04 12.50
CA SER A 14 9.29 12.73 11.19
C SER A 14 9.42 11.26 10.80
N ILE A 15 10.37 10.55 11.39
CA ILE A 15 10.60 9.12 11.17
C ILE A 15 9.71 8.28 12.08
N GLU A 16 9.55 8.71 13.34
CA GLU A 16 8.87 7.95 14.39
C GLU A 16 7.37 8.27 14.51
N LYS A 17 6.94 9.40 13.95
CA LYS A 17 5.53 9.81 14.01
C LYS A 17 4.64 8.75 13.36
N ALA A 18 3.61 8.31 14.09
CA ALA A 18 2.62 7.40 13.57
C ALA A 18 1.94 8.01 12.32
N PRO A 19 1.82 7.25 11.21
CA PRO A 19 1.18 7.72 9.99
C PRO A 19 -0.28 8.14 10.23
N SER A 20 -0.65 9.28 9.66
CA SER A 20 -2.00 9.82 9.77
C SER A 20 -2.28 10.80 8.63
N ALA A 21 -3.51 10.77 8.11
CA ALA A 21 -4.00 11.78 7.17
C ALA A 21 -4.29 13.13 7.85
N GLU A 22 -4.24 13.21 9.18
CA GLU A 22 -4.45 14.43 9.99
C GLU A 22 -5.77 15.17 9.70
N LEU A 23 -6.80 14.44 9.31
CA LEU A 23 -8.11 15.01 8.98
C LEU A 23 -8.96 15.29 10.23
N ARG A 24 -8.59 14.71 11.39
CA ARG A 24 -9.24 14.92 12.68
C ARG A 24 -8.22 14.77 13.81
N PRO A 25 -8.48 15.38 14.97
CA PRO A 25 -7.59 15.26 16.13
C PRO A 25 -7.37 13.79 16.52
N GLY A 26 -6.12 13.40 16.76
CA GLY A 26 -5.74 12.05 17.22
C GLY A 26 -5.93 10.92 16.21
N GLN A 27 -6.28 11.19 14.98
CA GLN A 27 -6.43 10.18 13.94
C GLN A 27 -5.12 9.46 13.67
N LYS A 28 -5.20 8.12 13.54
CA LYS A 28 -4.12 7.26 13.04
C LYS A 28 -4.62 6.44 11.87
N ASP A 29 -3.75 6.07 10.96
CA ASP A 29 -4.10 5.22 9.81
C ASP A 29 -4.54 3.82 10.28
N SER A 30 -3.97 3.33 11.39
CA SER A 30 -4.38 2.08 12.05
C SER A 30 -5.84 2.04 12.53
N ASP A 31 -6.54 3.19 12.59
CA ASP A 31 -7.97 3.24 12.91
C ASP A 31 -8.85 2.64 11.81
N SER A 32 -8.34 2.55 10.59
CA SER A 32 -9.08 2.11 9.40
C SER A 32 -8.36 1.08 8.53
N LEU A 33 -7.08 0.82 8.80
CA LEU A 33 -6.25 -0.13 8.08
C LEU A 33 -5.85 -1.28 9.00
N PRO A 34 -5.59 -2.48 8.45
CA PRO A 34 -4.90 -3.54 9.18
C PRO A 34 -3.55 -3.06 9.72
N GLU A 35 -3.00 -3.77 10.70
CA GLU A 35 -1.66 -3.52 11.19
C GLU A 35 -0.64 -3.52 10.05
N TYR A 36 0.27 -2.54 10.02
CA TYR A 36 1.21 -2.35 8.91
C TYR A 36 2.06 -3.59 8.61
N ALA A 37 2.48 -4.33 9.64
CA ALA A 37 3.27 -5.54 9.44
C ALA A 37 2.52 -6.59 8.61
N LEU A 38 1.21 -6.73 8.83
CA LEU A 38 0.34 -7.63 8.06
C LEU A 38 0.01 -7.03 6.70
N LEU A 39 -0.31 -5.74 6.66
CA LEU A 39 -0.62 -5.03 5.42
C LEU A 39 0.51 -5.11 4.41
N ASP A 40 1.76 -4.89 4.84
CA ASP A 40 2.94 -4.93 3.99
C ASP A 40 3.16 -6.33 3.39
N GLN A 41 2.92 -7.39 4.16
CA GLN A 41 3.00 -8.77 3.66
C GLN A 41 1.96 -9.04 2.55
N VAL A 42 0.70 -8.68 2.79
CA VAL A 42 -0.37 -8.86 1.79
C VAL A 42 -0.07 -8.03 0.54
N LEU A 43 0.39 -6.79 0.70
CA LEU A 43 0.74 -5.93 -0.43
C LEU A 43 1.93 -6.47 -1.24
N ALA A 44 2.96 -7.00 -0.59
CA ALA A 44 4.10 -7.61 -1.28
C ALA A 44 3.63 -8.79 -2.15
N MET A 45 2.84 -9.71 -1.58
CA MET A 45 2.31 -10.86 -2.33
C MET A 45 1.38 -10.42 -3.46
N TYR A 46 0.44 -9.52 -3.18
CA TYR A 46 -0.55 -9.06 -4.16
C TYR A 46 0.07 -8.23 -5.30
N ILE A 47 1.00 -7.32 -5.00
CA ILE A 47 1.54 -6.38 -5.99
C ILE A 47 2.84 -6.89 -6.63
N GLU A 48 3.82 -7.29 -5.81
CA GLU A 48 5.16 -7.65 -6.33
C GLU A 48 5.21 -9.07 -6.85
N HIS A 49 4.45 -9.99 -6.25
CA HIS A 49 4.36 -11.39 -6.68
C HIS A 49 3.14 -11.68 -7.55
N ALA A 50 2.25 -10.70 -7.74
CA ALA A 50 1.04 -10.80 -8.55
C ALA A 50 0.11 -11.96 -8.12
N HIS A 51 0.06 -12.27 -6.81
CA HIS A 51 -0.87 -13.26 -6.26
C HIS A 51 -2.31 -12.77 -6.37
N GLY A 52 -3.21 -13.64 -6.81
CA GLY A 52 -4.65 -13.40 -6.79
C GLY A 52 -5.24 -13.68 -5.40
N ARG A 53 -6.55 -13.44 -5.26
CA ARG A 53 -7.27 -13.70 -4.00
C ARG A 53 -7.09 -15.14 -3.51
N ALA A 54 -7.23 -16.11 -4.42
CA ALA A 54 -7.11 -17.52 -4.07
C ALA A 54 -5.72 -17.89 -3.55
N ASP A 55 -4.67 -17.31 -4.12
CA ASP A 55 -3.29 -17.53 -3.70
C ASP A 55 -3.04 -16.97 -2.30
N LEU A 56 -3.52 -15.75 -2.04
CA LEU A 56 -3.41 -15.10 -0.73
C LEU A 56 -4.13 -15.91 0.38
N LEU A 57 -5.29 -16.47 0.10
CA LEU A 57 -5.98 -17.35 1.03
C LEU A 57 -5.22 -18.67 1.25
N ALA A 58 -4.60 -19.21 0.20
CA ALA A 58 -3.77 -20.41 0.30
C ALA A 58 -2.47 -20.16 1.09
N ASP A 59 -1.93 -18.94 1.04
CA ASP A 59 -0.81 -18.48 1.85
C ASP A 59 -1.17 -18.29 3.34
N GLY A 60 -2.46 -18.40 3.69
CA GLY A 60 -2.94 -18.39 5.07
C GLY A 60 -3.37 -17.02 5.58
N PHE A 61 -3.53 -16.03 4.72
CA PHE A 61 -4.07 -14.73 5.11
C PHE A 61 -5.59 -14.82 5.39
N ASP A 62 -6.03 -14.04 6.36
CA ASP A 62 -7.46 -13.94 6.70
C ASP A 62 -8.28 -13.33 5.56
N GLU A 63 -9.42 -13.95 5.25
CA GLU A 63 -10.27 -13.56 4.13
C GLU A 63 -10.75 -12.10 4.21
N ALA A 64 -11.19 -11.65 5.38
CA ALA A 64 -11.66 -10.29 5.57
C ALA A 64 -10.54 -9.26 5.36
N THR A 65 -9.32 -9.60 5.78
CA THR A 65 -8.12 -8.78 5.56
C THR A 65 -7.78 -8.70 4.08
N VAL A 66 -7.72 -9.84 3.38
CA VAL A 66 -7.45 -9.92 1.94
C VAL A 66 -8.46 -9.07 1.15
N ASP A 67 -9.75 -9.29 1.37
CA ASP A 67 -10.81 -8.56 0.67
C ASP A 67 -10.74 -7.05 0.94
N THR A 68 -10.41 -6.67 2.16
CA THR A 68 -10.26 -5.25 2.53
C THR A 68 -9.07 -4.62 1.81
N VAL A 69 -7.92 -5.27 1.83
CA VAL A 69 -6.70 -4.75 1.20
C VAL A 69 -6.88 -4.65 -0.31
N MET A 70 -7.32 -5.71 -0.97
CA MET A 70 -7.55 -5.71 -2.43
C MET A 70 -8.51 -4.59 -2.84
N ARG A 71 -9.64 -4.49 -2.16
CA ARG A 71 -10.64 -3.43 -2.40
C ARG A 71 -10.08 -2.02 -2.24
N LEU A 72 -9.28 -1.78 -1.20
CA LEU A 72 -8.66 -0.47 -0.96
C LEU A 72 -7.63 -0.14 -2.03
N VAL A 73 -6.80 -1.10 -2.42
CA VAL A 73 -5.81 -0.94 -3.50
C VAL A 73 -6.50 -0.58 -4.80
N ASP A 74 -7.52 -1.32 -5.21
CA ASP A 74 -8.21 -1.09 -6.48
C ASP A 74 -8.96 0.24 -6.49
N ARG A 75 -9.64 0.58 -5.42
CA ARG A 75 -10.34 1.87 -5.29
C ARG A 75 -9.40 3.07 -5.27
N ALA A 76 -8.15 2.91 -4.89
CA ALA A 76 -7.17 3.99 -4.85
C ALA A 76 -6.51 4.28 -6.21
N GLU A 77 -6.85 3.55 -7.29
CA GLU A 77 -6.24 3.74 -8.62
C GLU A 77 -6.35 5.19 -9.12
N TRP A 78 -7.49 5.84 -8.93
CA TRP A 78 -7.68 7.22 -9.34
C TRP A 78 -6.74 8.20 -8.60
N LYS A 79 -6.43 7.94 -7.33
CA LYS A 79 -5.45 8.73 -6.54
C LYS A 79 -4.04 8.52 -7.05
N ARG A 80 -3.68 7.27 -7.38
CA ARG A 80 -2.37 6.95 -7.95
C ARG A 80 -2.13 7.64 -9.29
N ARG A 81 -3.19 7.93 -10.06
CA ARG A 81 -3.09 8.67 -11.33
C ARG A 81 -2.73 10.15 -11.14
N GLN A 82 -2.90 10.69 -9.95
CA GLN A 82 -2.55 12.06 -9.61
C GLN A 82 -1.12 12.20 -9.08
N TYR A 83 -0.45 11.06 -8.82
CA TYR A 83 0.88 11.05 -8.26
C TYR A 83 1.94 11.46 -9.32
N PRO A 84 2.96 12.27 -8.97
CA PRO A 84 4.06 12.59 -9.87
C PRO A 84 4.87 11.34 -10.22
N LEU A 85 5.56 11.38 -11.35
CA LEU A 85 6.42 10.29 -11.78
C LEU A 85 7.54 10.06 -10.75
N GLY A 86 7.57 8.84 -10.22
CA GLY A 86 8.61 8.37 -9.31
C GLY A 86 9.52 7.33 -9.95
N PRO A 87 10.70 7.09 -9.37
CA PRO A 87 11.58 6.00 -9.81
C PRO A 87 10.92 4.65 -9.53
N LYS A 88 11.11 3.70 -10.44
CA LYS A 88 10.73 2.30 -10.22
C LYS A 88 11.82 1.62 -9.38
N VAL A 89 11.45 1.10 -8.22
CA VAL A 89 12.37 0.45 -7.27
C VAL A 89 12.03 -1.02 -7.00
N THR A 90 10.90 -1.50 -7.52
CA THR A 90 10.42 -2.89 -7.37
C THR A 90 10.23 -3.57 -8.72
N ALA A 91 10.16 -4.90 -8.74
CA ALA A 91 9.95 -5.68 -9.96
C ALA A 91 8.63 -5.33 -10.65
N LEU A 92 7.55 -5.24 -9.87
CA LEU A 92 6.25 -4.75 -10.32
C LEU A 92 5.90 -3.47 -9.55
N ALA A 93 5.53 -2.42 -10.27
CA ALA A 93 5.25 -1.13 -9.66
C ALA A 93 3.90 -0.58 -10.10
N PHE A 94 3.23 0.12 -9.21
CA PHE A 94 2.06 0.91 -9.55
C PHE A 94 2.37 1.95 -10.63
N GLY A 95 1.41 2.16 -11.53
CA GLY A 95 1.50 3.18 -12.56
C GLY A 95 2.31 2.79 -13.80
N ARG A 96 3.21 1.79 -13.72
CA ARG A 96 3.91 1.23 -14.88
C ARG A 96 3.43 -0.17 -15.23
N ASP A 97 3.50 -1.07 -14.29
CA ASP A 97 3.27 -2.51 -14.51
C ASP A 97 1.85 -2.91 -14.11
N ARG A 98 1.31 -2.31 -13.06
CA ARG A 98 -0.07 -2.51 -12.62
C ARG A 98 -0.88 -1.22 -12.82
N ARG A 99 -1.74 -1.23 -13.84
CA ARG A 99 -2.62 -0.12 -14.19
C ARG A 99 -4.01 -0.64 -14.47
N LEU A 100 -4.96 -0.28 -13.63
CA LEU A 100 -6.37 -0.58 -13.85
C LEU A 100 -7.08 0.61 -14.52
N PRO A 101 -8.11 0.39 -15.33
CA PRO A 101 -9.00 1.48 -15.74
C PRO A 101 -9.60 2.15 -14.50
N VAL A 102 -9.62 3.49 -14.47
CA VAL A 102 -10.18 4.26 -13.32
C VAL A 102 -11.64 3.89 -13.08
N THR A 103 -12.35 3.51 -14.13
CA THR A 103 -13.76 3.09 -14.09
C THR A 103 -13.94 1.58 -13.89
N ASN A 104 -12.86 0.85 -13.58
CA ASN A 104 -12.94 -0.60 -13.38
C ASN A 104 -13.85 -0.94 -12.20
N ALA A 105 -14.83 -1.81 -12.46
CA ALA A 105 -15.74 -2.35 -11.43
C ALA A 105 -15.56 -3.86 -11.23
N PHE A 106 -14.59 -4.47 -11.91
CA PHE A 106 -14.27 -5.89 -11.72
C PHE A 106 -13.81 -6.13 -10.26
N ARG A 107 -14.26 -7.26 -9.72
CA ARG A 107 -13.86 -7.79 -8.41
C ARG A 107 -13.58 -9.28 -8.57
N GLU A 108 -12.45 -9.72 -8.05
CA GLU A 108 -12.17 -11.15 -7.90
C GLU A 108 -12.97 -11.76 -6.75
#